data_ac9e485c783a6c781751f64c4957bc03
#
_entry.id   ac9e485c783a6c781751f64c4957bc03
#
_cell.length_a   1.000
_cell.length_b   1.000
_cell.length_c   1.000
_cell.angle_alpha   90.00
_cell.angle_beta   90.00
_cell.angle_gamma   90.00
#
_symmetry.space_group_name_H-M   'P 1'
#
loop_
_entity.id
_entity.type
_entity.pdbx_description
1 polymer ?
#
loop_
_entity_poly.entity_id
_entity_poly.type
_entity_poly.pdbx_seq_one_letter_code
_entity_poly.pdbx_strand_id
1 'polypeptide(L)'
;MIPTEPAKITEKKYRFDSFGNGEVFAGNKKGRLPAMGWNSWNAFGSGNTEALTKVMADKIVELGLDKLGYKYVVLDDGCYKSEREDGKLSNEPVKFPSGFKALSDYVHERGLKFGMYNDIGTNLCAGAAVGTCGFEKTDAKSYVDWGVDFLKIDNCYYLWDNATFSNPENARYVFAPNIKGIEIRSSGAEGGFSKKISALDGSLRGCGASVKNDYVTGIGTFDGTNTGTTPVGPMSGELVFEVEVPEAGEYELVVCYATDRVNGCGEWLQVACDCGSEEDSNVVYDDLLVPTKSSEDFVESDAIKIKLCAGLNKIRLMNHRRQENTLCSYAAMLEGLNEAEPGHDVLLSLCEWGKTQPQNWGYKVGDSWRILNDITFRVGRDGDAGFGAWIDPGTPSVTSQYNKAVIMDEFAGLEKGWNDPDMLMVGMNGMTTQMSQTHFSMWCMMNSPLMLGLDLRRVQKGDELYNIIANRELIALNQDALGVQAKRIFTTAACVCGGGAVTAPDKDYITDCDRVDVLAKPLSDGSLALCFLNLSEKEKCGDFEIGVDLIKKYLGEKLPADFYAANSFDVVNLWSGEKTCVSADEAGSGTFCVKKLEGCGNVTLKICAR
;
A
#
# COMPACT_ATOMS: atom_id res chain seq x y z
N MET A 1 28.27 -21.90 3.22
CA MET A 1 29.13 -20.92 3.92
C MET A 1 28.26 -19.69 4.12
N ILE A 2 28.15 -19.18 5.34
CA ILE A 2 27.36 -17.97 5.62
C ILE A 2 28.16 -16.79 5.05
N PRO A 3 27.59 -15.95 4.16
CA PRO A 3 28.28 -14.75 3.74
C PRO A 3 28.60 -13.90 4.98
N THR A 4 29.85 -13.50 5.12
CA THR A 4 30.31 -12.65 6.23
C THR A 4 29.99 -11.17 6.01
N GLU A 5 29.59 -10.82 4.80
CA GLU A 5 29.24 -9.45 4.42
C GLU A 5 27.80 -9.42 3.88
N PRO A 6 27.06 -8.32 4.10
CA PRO A 6 25.75 -8.10 3.48
C PRO A 6 25.94 -7.86 1.98
N ALA A 7 26.21 -8.95 1.23
CA ALA A 7 26.46 -8.89 -0.20
C ALA A 7 25.34 -8.12 -0.91
N LYS A 8 25.72 -7.31 -1.89
CA LYS A 8 24.86 -6.64 -2.90
C LYS A 8 23.71 -5.72 -2.43
N ILE A 9 23.26 -5.77 -1.21
CA ILE A 9 22.32 -4.77 -0.67
C ILE A 9 22.97 -3.41 -0.49
N THR A 10 24.25 -3.31 -0.65
CA THR A 10 24.95 -2.04 -0.85
C THR A 10 24.64 -1.40 -2.20
N GLU A 11 24.00 -2.10 -3.16
CA GLU A 11 23.54 -1.46 -4.38
C GLU A 11 22.49 -0.41 -4.08
N LYS A 12 22.80 0.85 -4.33
CA LYS A 12 21.98 2.02 -4.01
C LYS A 12 20.52 1.91 -4.51
N LYS A 13 20.30 1.22 -5.64
CA LYS A 13 18.96 1.02 -6.21
C LYS A 13 17.99 0.25 -5.31
N TYR A 14 18.48 -0.65 -4.45
CA TYR A 14 17.65 -1.42 -3.52
C TYR A 14 17.47 -0.73 -2.17
N ARG A 15 18.25 0.33 -1.94
CA ARG A 15 18.18 1.08 -0.71
C ARG A 15 17.07 2.11 -0.76
N PHE A 16 16.49 2.34 0.36
CA PHE A 16 15.57 3.45 0.58
C PHE A 16 15.68 3.88 2.04
N ASP A 17 15.44 5.15 2.27
CA ASP A 17 15.28 5.68 3.61
C ASP A 17 13.86 5.45 4.13
N SER A 18 13.59 5.85 5.37
CA SER A 18 12.27 5.74 5.99
C SER A 18 11.19 6.61 5.34
N PHE A 19 11.53 7.44 4.36
CA PHE A 19 10.62 8.36 3.69
C PHE A 19 10.27 7.95 2.26
N GLY A 20 10.77 6.81 1.80
CA GLY A 20 10.43 6.25 0.50
C GLY A 20 11.03 6.99 -0.69
N ASN A 21 12.16 7.69 -0.51
CA ASN A 21 12.91 8.32 -1.59
C ASN A 21 13.75 7.30 -2.36
N GLY A 22 13.97 7.53 -3.65
CA GLY A 22 14.90 6.76 -4.46
C GLY A 22 14.44 6.52 -5.89
N GLU A 23 15.29 5.81 -6.64
CA GLU A 23 15.11 5.57 -8.07
C GLU A 23 13.98 4.57 -8.34
N VAL A 24 13.23 4.81 -9.41
CA VAL A 24 12.26 3.88 -9.98
C VAL A 24 12.99 2.89 -10.86
N PHE A 25 12.68 1.61 -10.76
CA PHE A 25 13.30 0.57 -11.58
C PHE A 25 12.90 0.68 -13.05
N ALA A 26 13.82 0.33 -13.94
CA ALA A 26 13.55 0.27 -15.37
C ALA A 26 12.42 -0.74 -15.67
N GLY A 27 11.49 -0.34 -16.53
CA GLY A 27 10.28 -1.12 -16.84
C GLY A 27 9.05 -0.74 -16.01
N ASN A 28 9.20 -0.06 -14.87
CA ASN A 28 8.07 0.45 -14.11
C ASN A 28 7.59 1.79 -14.72
N LYS A 29 6.47 1.74 -15.41
CA LYS A 29 5.87 2.93 -16.06
C LYS A 29 5.01 3.70 -15.08
N LYS A 30 5.17 5.02 -15.06
CA LYS A 30 4.36 5.95 -14.27
C LYS A 30 3.30 6.66 -15.10
N GLY A 31 2.40 7.37 -14.43
CA GLY A 31 1.31 8.11 -15.09
C GLY A 31 0.08 7.26 -15.42
N ARG A 32 0.03 5.99 -14.98
CA ARG A 32 -1.16 5.15 -15.15
C ARG A 32 -2.21 5.50 -14.11
N LEU A 33 -3.48 5.54 -14.54
CA LEU A 33 -4.64 5.60 -13.64
C LEU A 33 -4.87 4.25 -12.96
N PRO A 34 -5.65 4.20 -11.86
CA PRO A 34 -5.93 2.94 -11.17
C PRO A 34 -6.49 1.88 -12.11
N ALA A 35 -6.03 0.64 -11.95
CA ALA A 35 -6.51 -0.47 -12.77
C ALA A 35 -8.00 -0.74 -12.53
N MET A 36 -8.72 -1.09 -13.60
CA MET A 36 -10.11 -1.53 -13.56
C MET A 36 -10.27 -2.86 -14.28
N GLY A 37 -10.91 -3.83 -13.65
CA GLY A 37 -11.07 -5.15 -14.22
C GLY A 37 -11.86 -6.11 -13.34
N TRP A 38 -11.63 -7.38 -13.59
CA TRP A 38 -12.19 -8.50 -12.84
C TRP A 38 -11.06 -9.45 -12.43
N ASN A 39 -11.15 -9.98 -11.21
CA ASN A 39 -10.24 -11.00 -10.69
C ASN A 39 -11.04 -12.21 -10.20
N SER A 40 -10.54 -13.41 -10.46
CA SER A 40 -11.27 -14.66 -10.26
C SER A 40 -11.41 -15.09 -8.80
N TRP A 41 -10.58 -14.54 -7.87
CA TRP A 41 -10.44 -15.11 -6.54
C TRP A 41 -11.72 -15.07 -5.71
N ASN A 42 -12.30 -13.89 -5.53
CA ASN A 42 -13.47 -13.75 -4.65
C ASN A 42 -14.70 -14.49 -5.18
N ALA A 43 -14.85 -14.60 -6.52
CA ALA A 43 -15.96 -15.32 -7.14
C ALA A 43 -15.79 -16.84 -7.06
N PHE A 44 -14.59 -17.36 -7.30
CA PHE A 44 -14.39 -18.79 -7.59
C PHE A 44 -13.24 -19.44 -6.80
N GLY A 45 -12.37 -18.64 -6.15
CA GLY A 45 -11.17 -19.14 -5.51
C GLY A 45 -10.32 -19.96 -6.47
N SER A 46 -9.68 -21.00 -5.96
CA SER A 46 -8.94 -21.97 -6.77
C SER A 46 -9.83 -22.85 -7.68
N GLY A 47 -11.14 -22.69 -7.61
CA GLY A 47 -12.11 -23.38 -8.49
C GLY A 47 -12.33 -22.72 -9.84
N ASN A 48 -11.67 -21.59 -10.13
CA ASN A 48 -11.76 -20.94 -11.44
C ASN A 48 -11.27 -21.86 -12.57
N THR A 49 -11.87 -21.70 -13.76
CA THR A 49 -11.54 -22.48 -14.95
C THR A 49 -11.45 -21.59 -16.19
N GLU A 50 -10.84 -22.10 -17.26
CA GLU A 50 -10.81 -21.45 -18.56
C GLU A 50 -12.23 -21.07 -19.05
N ALA A 51 -13.19 -22.02 -18.90
CA ALA A 51 -14.57 -21.78 -19.32
C ALA A 51 -15.22 -20.64 -18.53
N LEU A 52 -15.06 -20.60 -17.20
CA LEU A 52 -15.56 -19.51 -16.35
C LEU A 52 -14.91 -18.17 -16.71
N THR A 53 -13.60 -18.16 -16.91
CA THR A 53 -12.85 -16.96 -17.29
C THR A 53 -13.33 -16.39 -18.63
N LYS A 54 -13.55 -17.25 -19.64
CA LYS A 54 -14.11 -16.85 -20.94
C LYS A 54 -15.50 -16.22 -20.78
N VAL A 55 -16.35 -16.83 -19.97
CA VAL A 55 -17.69 -16.28 -19.67
C VAL A 55 -17.59 -14.91 -18.99
N MET A 56 -16.64 -14.70 -18.06
CA MET A 56 -16.46 -13.39 -17.43
C MET A 56 -15.98 -12.33 -18.44
N ALA A 57 -15.03 -12.67 -19.31
CA ALA A 57 -14.58 -11.80 -20.38
C ALA A 57 -15.73 -11.40 -21.33
N ASP A 58 -16.57 -12.38 -21.74
CA ASP A 58 -17.76 -12.14 -22.55
C ASP A 58 -18.76 -11.20 -21.84
N LYS A 59 -18.98 -11.43 -20.54
CA LYS A 59 -19.88 -10.60 -19.72
C LYS A 59 -19.40 -9.16 -19.57
N ILE A 60 -18.12 -8.91 -19.43
CA ILE A 60 -17.57 -7.55 -19.40
C ILE A 60 -17.98 -6.79 -20.66
N VAL A 61 -17.85 -7.42 -21.84
CA VAL A 61 -18.21 -6.82 -23.13
C VAL A 61 -19.73 -6.72 -23.32
N GLU A 62 -20.48 -7.78 -23.00
CA GLU A 62 -21.96 -7.82 -23.09
C GLU A 62 -22.60 -6.70 -22.26
N LEU A 63 -22.12 -6.51 -21.03
CA LEU A 63 -22.58 -5.46 -20.13
C LEU A 63 -22.08 -4.07 -20.53
N GLY A 64 -21.10 -3.96 -21.43
CA GLY A 64 -20.46 -2.70 -21.85
C GLY A 64 -19.53 -2.11 -20.79
N LEU A 65 -19.07 -2.89 -19.84
CA LEU A 65 -18.14 -2.48 -18.79
C LEU A 65 -16.75 -2.16 -19.37
N ASP A 66 -16.36 -2.83 -20.46
CA ASP A 66 -15.14 -2.53 -21.22
C ASP A 66 -15.07 -1.06 -21.67
N LYS A 67 -16.21 -0.45 -22.01
CA LYS A 67 -16.32 0.96 -22.43
C LYS A 67 -16.28 1.93 -21.27
N LEU A 68 -16.40 1.43 -20.04
CA LEU A 68 -16.28 2.20 -18.81
C LEU A 68 -14.87 2.13 -18.19
N GLY A 69 -13.97 1.32 -18.79
CA GLY A 69 -12.60 1.19 -18.33
C GLY A 69 -12.25 -0.15 -17.69
N TYR A 70 -13.20 -1.05 -17.46
CA TYR A 70 -12.90 -2.40 -16.96
C TYR A 70 -12.23 -3.22 -18.07
N LYS A 71 -10.89 -3.22 -18.05
CA LYS A 71 -10.09 -3.84 -19.11
C LYS A 71 -9.45 -5.16 -18.72
N TYR A 72 -9.08 -5.33 -17.45
CA TYR A 72 -8.30 -6.47 -17.04
C TYR A 72 -9.16 -7.67 -16.66
N VAL A 73 -8.81 -8.85 -17.17
CA VAL A 73 -9.38 -10.16 -16.78
C VAL A 73 -8.25 -10.96 -16.16
N VAL A 74 -8.25 -11.06 -14.82
CA VAL A 74 -7.12 -11.58 -14.04
C VAL A 74 -7.44 -12.97 -13.49
N LEU A 75 -6.62 -13.95 -13.83
CA LEU A 75 -6.56 -15.23 -13.14
C LEU A 75 -5.83 -15.05 -11.81
N ASP A 76 -6.46 -15.43 -10.72
CA ASP A 76 -5.82 -15.55 -9.41
C ASP A 76 -5.28 -16.96 -9.17
N ASP A 77 -4.94 -17.32 -7.93
CA ASP A 77 -4.36 -18.61 -7.56
C ASP A 77 -5.22 -19.82 -7.99
N GLY A 78 -4.55 -20.94 -8.24
CA GLY A 78 -5.17 -22.22 -8.60
C GLY A 78 -5.21 -22.52 -10.10
N CYS A 79 -4.52 -21.73 -10.95
CA CYS A 79 -4.48 -21.94 -12.40
C CYS A 79 -3.29 -22.80 -12.88
N TYR A 80 -2.25 -22.96 -12.07
CA TYR A 80 -1.06 -23.74 -12.43
C TYR A 80 -1.14 -25.18 -11.93
N LYS A 81 -0.28 -26.05 -12.50
CA LYS A 81 0.06 -27.33 -11.87
C LYS A 81 0.67 -27.09 -10.48
N SER A 82 0.62 -28.10 -9.63
CA SER A 82 1.16 -28.04 -8.28
C SER A 82 2.69 -27.93 -8.21
N GLU A 83 3.37 -28.31 -9.30
CA GLU A 83 4.82 -28.34 -9.42
C GLU A 83 5.26 -27.81 -10.80
N ARG A 84 6.48 -27.33 -10.90
CA ARG A 84 7.10 -26.89 -12.15
C ARG A 84 7.45 -28.07 -13.05
N GLU A 85 7.34 -27.89 -14.35
CA GLU A 85 7.81 -28.85 -15.36
C GLU A 85 9.07 -28.32 -16.03
N ASP A 86 10.18 -29.02 -15.87
CA ASP A 86 11.50 -28.58 -16.34
C ASP A 86 11.86 -27.13 -15.90
N GLY A 87 11.49 -26.79 -14.67
CA GLY A 87 11.72 -25.46 -14.09
C GLY A 87 10.74 -24.37 -14.56
N LYS A 88 9.77 -24.68 -15.38
CA LYS A 88 8.80 -23.74 -15.96
C LYS A 88 7.42 -23.88 -15.33
N LEU A 89 6.66 -22.80 -15.35
CA LEU A 89 5.25 -22.78 -15.03
C LEU A 89 4.45 -23.52 -16.11
N SER A 90 3.42 -24.26 -15.69
CA SER A 90 2.50 -24.97 -16.59
C SER A 90 1.06 -24.78 -16.11
N ASN A 91 0.12 -24.69 -17.04
CA ASN A 91 -1.31 -24.64 -16.74
C ASN A 91 -1.82 -25.94 -16.11
N GLU A 92 -2.77 -25.84 -15.20
CA GLU A 92 -3.52 -27.01 -14.73
C GLU A 92 -4.37 -27.55 -15.91
N PRO A 93 -4.12 -28.79 -16.39
CA PRO A 93 -4.63 -29.21 -17.70
C PRO A 93 -6.13 -29.50 -17.74
N VAL A 94 -6.76 -29.79 -16.58
CA VAL A 94 -8.21 -30.03 -16.51
C VAL A 94 -8.98 -28.70 -16.48
N LYS A 95 -8.50 -27.74 -15.74
CA LYS A 95 -9.14 -26.43 -15.61
C LYS A 95 -8.83 -25.49 -16.78
N PHE A 96 -7.63 -25.56 -17.34
CA PHE A 96 -7.15 -24.71 -18.43
C PHE A 96 -6.59 -25.52 -19.60
N PRO A 97 -7.42 -26.34 -20.29
CA PRO A 97 -6.96 -27.30 -21.27
C PRO A 97 -6.30 -26.67 -22.50
N SER A 98 -6.65 -25.45 -22.89
CA SER A 98 -6.07 -24.79 -24.07
C SER A 98 -4.75 -24.08 -23.78
N GLY A 99 -4.38 -23.96 -22.50
CA GLY A 99 -3.20 -23.21 -22.05
C GLY A 99 -3.40 -21.69 -21.99
N PHE A 100 -2.45 -21.01 -21.34
CA PHE A 100 -2.60 -19.59 -21.04
C PHE A 100 -2.50 -18.68 -22.26
N LYS A 101 -1.67 -19.03 -23.26
CA LYS A 101 -1.57 -18.24 -24.50
C LYS A 101 -2.90 -18.20 -25.26
N ALA A 102 -3.55 -19.34 -25.41
CA ALA A 102 -4.84 -19.40 -26.10
C ALA A 102 -5.95 -18.65 -25.33
N LEU A 103 -5.91 -18.69 -23.99
CA LEU A 103 -6.84 -17.93 -23.17
C LEU A 103 -6.57 -16.42 -23.23
N SER A 104 -5.31 -16.03 -23.22
CA SER A 104 -4.89 -14.62 -23.41
C SER A 104 -5.36 -14.09 -24.76
N ASP A 105 -5.15 -14.84 -25.85
CA ASP A 105 -5.63 -14.46 -27.18
C ASP A 105 -7.14 -14.28 -27.21
N TYR A 106 -7.89 -15.19 -26.57
CA TYR A 106 -9.34 -15.08 -26.44
C TYR A 106 -9.78 -13.79 -25.73
N VAL A 107 -9.09 -13.40 -24.68
CA VAL A 107 -9.34 -12.14 -23.95
C VAL A 107 -8.99 -10.92 -24.80
N HIS A 108 -7.85 -10.94 -25.49
CA HIS A 108 -7.39 -9.87 -26.37
C HIS A 108 -8.31 -9.65 -27.57
N GLU A 109 -8.86 -10.71 -28.18
CA GLU A 109 -9.84 -10.61 -29.27
C GLU A 109 -11.10 -9.81 -28.90
N ARG A 110 -11.37 -9.66 -27.58
CA ARG A 110 -12.47 -8.87 -27.03
C ARG A 110 -12.09 -7.42 -26.70
N GLY A 111 -10.86 -7.02 -27.01
CA GLY A 111 -10.32 -5.72 -26.65
C GLY A 111 -10.08 -5.52 -25.15
N LEU A 112 -9.95 -6.66 -24.43
CA LEU A 112 -9.61 -6.72 -23.02
C LEU A 112 -8.13 -7.04 -22.84
N LYS A 113 -7.64 -6.99 -21.61
CA LYS A 113 -6.27 -7.29 -21.19
C LYS A 113 -6.24 -8.51 -20.27
N PHE A 114 -5.26 -9.38 -20.47
CA PHE A 114 -5.13 -10.62 -19.72
C PHE A 114 -4.18 -10.47 -18.54
N GLY A 115 -4.60 -10.93 -17.36
CA GLY A 115 -3.81 -10.89 -16.15
C GLY A 115 -3.59 -12.26 -15.52
N MET A 116 -2.49 -12.39 -14.78
CA MET A 116 -2.12 -13.59 -14.04
C MET A 116 -1.67 -13.26 -12.62
N TYR A 117 -1.48 -14.31 -11.85
CA TYR A 117 -1.08 -14.31 -10.45
C TYR A 117 0.17 -15.15 -10.23
N ASN A 118 1.00 -14.75 -9.26
CA ASN A 118 2.02 -15.59 -8.65
C ASN A 118 2.38 -15.06 -7.25
N ASP A 119 3.44 -15.59 -6.63
CA ASP A 119 3.92 -15.26 -5.28
C ASP A 119 5.45 -15.08 -5.30
N ILE A 120 5.98 -14.11 -4.55
CA ILE A 120 7.44 -13.92 -4.45
C ILE A 120 8.14 -15.01 -3.64
N GLY A 121 7.39 -15.83 -2.92
CA GLY A 121 7.91 -16.95 -2.14
C GLY A 121 8.12 -18.21 -2.95
N THR A 122 8.23 -19.32 -2.24
CA THR A 122 8.43 -20.66 -2.84
C THR A 122 7.15 -21.30 -3.34
N ASN A 123 6.01 -20.94 -2.74
CA ASN A 123 4.71 -21.51 -3.02
C ASN A 123 3.67 -20.41 -3.21
N LEU A 124 2.60 -20.73 -3.93
CA LEU A 124 1.40 -19.89 -3.99
C LEU A 124 0.59 -20.00 -2.70
N CYS A 125 -0.29 -19.06 -2.44
CA CYS A 125 -1.12 -19.05 -1.21
C CYS A 125 -1.97 -20.30 -1.05
N ALA A 126 -2.50 -20.87 -2.14
CA ALA A 126 -3.22 -22.14 -2.13
C ALA A 126 -2.30 -23.38 -2.03
N GLY A 127 -0.99 -23.22 -1.96
CA GLY A 127 -0.02 -24.25 -1.64
C GLY A 127 0.76 -24.86 -2.81
N ALA A 128 0.45 -24.52 -4.07
CA ALA A 128 1.23 -25.03 -5.21
C ALA A 128 2.70 -24.57 -5.15
N ALA A 129 3.65 -25.48 -5.34
CA ALA A 129 5.09 -25.22 -5.22
C ALA A 129 5.69 -24.57 -6.48
N VAL A 130 5.09 -23.47 -6.93
CA VAL A 130 5.43 -22.77 -8.16
C VAL A 130 5.60 -21.27 -7.99
N GLY A 131 5.89 -20.80 -6.76
CA GLY A 131 6.25 -19.41 -6.49
C GLY A 131 7.48 -18.96 -7.29
N THR A 132 7.64 -17.67 -7.49
CA THR A 132 8.68 -17.11 -8.37
C THR A 132 10.08 -17.13 -7.77
N CYS A 133 10.22 -17.44 -6.48
CA CYS A 133 11.51 -17.43 -5.77
C CYS A 133 12.59 -18.23 -6.52
N GLY A 134 13.57 -17.53 -7.07
CA GLY A 134 14.66 -18.11 -7.87
C GLY A 134 14.31 -18.39 -9.35
N PHE A 135 13.09 -18.09 -9.77
CA PHE A 135 12.59 -18.33 -11.14
C PHE A 135 12.09 -17.06 -11.83
N GLU A 136 12.30 -15.87 -11.23
CA GLU A 136 11.70 -14.61 -11.66
C GLU A 136 11.91 -14.34 -13.15
N LYS A 137 13.12 -14.53 -13.66
CA LYS A 137 13.44 -14.31 -15.10
C LYS A 137 12.80 -15.35 -16.02
N THR A 138 12.74 -16.61 -15.58
CA THR A 138 12.09 -17.70 -16.33
C THR A 138 10.59 -17.47 -16.42
N ASP A 139 9.98 -17.09 -15.31
CA ASP A 139 8.55 -16.82 -15.21
C ASP A 139 8.16 -15.56 -15.97
N ALA A 140 8.96 -14.48 -15.86
CA ALA A 140 8.78 -13.25 -16.61
C ALA A 140 8.74 -13.51 -18.13
N LYS A 141 9.68 -14.34 -18.63
CA LYS A 141 9.64 -14.74 -20.04
C LYS A 141 8.35 -15.50 -20.37
N SER A 142 7.88 -16.39 -19.50
CA SER A 142 6.64 -17.14 -19.72
C SER A 142 5.44 -16.20 -19.79
N TYR A 143 5.36 -15.19 -18.91
CA TYR A 143 4.29 -14.20 -18.93
C TYR A 143 4.29 -13.36 -20.21
N VAL A 144 5.44 -12.92 -20.67
CA VAL A 144 5.57 -12.23 -21.96
C VAL A 144 5.13 -13.13 -23.11
N ASP A 145 5.62 -14.38 -23.17
CA ASP A 145 5.25 -15.34 -24.21
C ASP A 145 3.73 -15.67 -24.23
N TRP A 146 3.05 -15.59 -23.08
CA TRP A 146 1.60 -15.76 -22.98
C TRP A 146 0.81 -14.49 -23.26
N GLY A 147 1.45 -13.34 -23.37
CA GLY A 147 0.80 -12.05 -23.59
C GLY A 147 0.09 -11.51 -22.34
N VAL A 148 0.71 -11.62 -21.19
CA VAL A 148 0.19 -11.09 -19.92
C VAL A 148 0.35 -9.57 -19.89
N ASP A 149 -0.74 -8.85 -19.54
CA ASP A 149 -0.78 -7.39 -19.41
C ASP A 149 -0.83 -6.92 -17.95
N PHE A 150 -1.19 -7.82 -17.03
CA PHE A 150 -1.32 -7.53 -15.60
C PHE A 150 -0.79 -8.70 -14.80
N LEU A 151 0.06 -8.43 -13.82
CA LEU A 151 0.62 -9.45 -12.96
C LEU A 151 0.41 -9.07 -11.49
N LYS A 152 -0.44 -9.81 -10.78
CA LYS A 152 -0.58 -9.76 -9.33
C LYS A 152 0.45 -10.70 -8.73
N ILE A 153 1.32 -10.20 -7.86
CA ILE A 153 2.31 -11.02 -7.16
C ILE A 153 2.09 -10.90 -5.66
N ASP A 154 1.86 -12.05 -5.04
CA ASP A 154 1.57 -12.20 -3.62
C ASP A 154 2.84 -12.41 -2.78
N ASN A 155 2.66 -12.54 -1.47
CA ASN A 155 3.71 -12.66 -0.46
C ASN A 155 3.30 -13.66 0.65
N CYS A 156 2.85 -14.87 0.27
CA CYS A 156 2.35 -15.87 1.22
C CYS A 156 3.45 -16.70 1.85
N TYR A 157 4.31 -17.30 1.03
CA TYR A 157 5.38 -18.20 1.47
C TYR A 157 6.76 -17.56 1.34
N TYR A 158 6.84 -16.30 1.67
CA TYR A 158 8.06 -15.53 1.66
C TYR A 158 8.67 -15.43 3.06
N LEU A 159 9.82 -16.07 3.25
CA LEU A 159 10.47 -16.21 4.55
C LEU A 159 11.76 -15.38 4.57
N TRP A 160 11.64 -14.07 4.72
CA TRP A 160 12.74 -13.10 4.63
C TRP A 160 13.84 -13.23 5.70
N ASP A 161 13.71 -14.15 6.63
CA ASP A 161 14.70 -14.45 7.66
C ASP A 161 15.41 -15.80 7.48
N ASN A 162 15.21 -16.48 6.34
CA ASN A 162 15.90 -17.71 6.00
C ASN A 162 16.36 -17.75 4.53
N ALA A 163 16.88 -18.87 4.07
CA ALA A 163 17.48 -19.03 2.75
C ALA A 163 16.49 -19.30 1.59
N THR A 164 15.21 -19.02 1.74
CA THR A 164 14.18 -19.26 0.72
C THR A 164 13.81 -18.03 -0.10
N PHE A 165 14.61 -16.98 -0.06
CA PHE A 165 14.46 -15.80 -0.89
C PHE A 165 15.03 -16.02 -2.29
N SER A 166 14.58 -15.22 -3.26
CA SER A 166 15.13 -15.16 -4.62
C SER A 166 16.63 -14.93 -4.64
N ASN A 167 17.12 -14.12 -3.71
CA ASN A 167 18.54 -13.95 -3.47
C ASN A 167 18.86 -14.38 -2.02
N PRO A 168 19.26 -15.66 -1.80
CA PRO A 168 19.58 -16.18 -0.47
C PRO A 168 20.68 -15.42 0.27
N GLU A 169 21.59 -14.75 -0.44
CA GLU A 169 22.64 -13.93 0.17
C GLU A 169 22.06 -12.70 0.87
N ASN A 170 20.90 -12.21 0.41
CA ASN A 170 20.19 -11.09 1.01
C ASN A 170 19.21 -11.48 2.13
N ALA A 171 18.88 -12.77 2.25
CA ALA A 171 17.96 -13.29 3.26
C ALA A 171 18.43 -13.12 4.70
N ARG A 172 19.68 -12.79 4.88
CA ARG A 172 20.34 -12.62 6.17
C ARG A 172 20.34 -11.17 6.61
N TYR A 173 20.70 -10.96 7.85
CA TYR A 173 20.82 -9.61 8.41
C TYR A 173 19.50 -8.83 8.55
N VAL A 174 18.37 -9.54 8.60
CA VAL A 174 17.04 -8.94 8.80
C VAL A 174 16.74 -8.57 10.26
N PHE A 175 17.65 -8.86 11.15
CA PHE A 175 17.57 -8.53 12.58
C PHE A 175 18.67 -7.54 12.95
N ALA A 176 18.34 -6.63 13.86
CA ALA A 176 19.31 -5.75 14.49
C ALA A 176 19.70 -6.27 15.88
N PRO A 177 20.91 -5.98 16.38
CA PRO A 177 21.29 -6.28 17.74
C PRO A 177 20.49 -5.44 18.74
N ASN A 178 20.49 -5.86 20.00
CA ASN A 178 19.99 -5.05 21.12
C ASN A 178 20.94 -3.88 21.37
N ILE A 179 20.41 -2.68 21.57
CA ILE A 179 21.22 -1.47 21.72
C ILE A 179 21.10 -0.91 23.14
N LYS A 180 22.23 -0.76 23.83
CA LYS A 180 22.32 -0.16 25.16
C LYS A 180 22.60 1.34 25.11
N GLY A 181 23.30 1.81 24.07
CA GLY A 181 23.62 3.21 23.88
C GLY A 181 24.66 3.44 22.78
N ILE A 182 25.02 4.69 22.60
CA ILE A 182 26.04 5.14 21.66
C ILE A 182 27.06 6.05 22.34
N GLU A 183 28.26 6.10 21.76
CA GLU A 183 29.26 7.11 22.04
C GLU A 183 29.65 7.84 20.75
N ILE A 184 29.68 9.16 20.78
CA ILE A 184 30.15 10.00 19.70
C ILE A 184 31.36 10.75 20.17
N ARG A 185 32.46 10.70 19.39
CA ARG A 185 33.72 11.36 19.74
C ARG A 185 34.39 11.98 18.54
N SER A 186 35.16 13.04 18.76
CA SER A 186 35.98 13.65 17.70
C SER A 186 37.02 12.67 17.19
N SER A 187 37.23 12.62 15.86
CA SER A 187 38.27 11.81 15.25
C SER A 187 39.66 12.39 15.57
N GLY A 188 40.49 11.64 16.30
CA GLY A 188 41.96 11.85 16.35
C GLY A 188 42.51 12.88 17.34
N ALA A 189 41.77 13.44 18.28
CA ALA A 189 42.28 14.41 19.27
C ALA A 189 42.21 13.88 20.70
N GLU A 190 43.33 13.78 21.39
CA GLU A 190 43.33 13.66 22.85
C GLU A 190 42.68 14.91 23.46
N GLY A 191 41.57 14.73 24.18
CA GLY A 191 40.82 15.83 24.82
C GLY A 191 39.75 16.49 23.97
N GLY A 192 39.36 15.89 22.83
CA GLY A 192 38.27 16.35 21.98
C GLY A 192 36.88 16.06 22.54
N PHE A 193 35.84 16.40 21.76
CA PHE A 193 34.46 16.12 22.11
C PHE A 193 34.21 14.62 22.27
N SER A 194 33.57 14.21 23.35
CA SER A 194 33.02 12.87 23.56
C SER A 194 31.72 12.96 24.34
N LYS A 195 30.70 12.22 23.87
CA LYS A 195 29.38 12.14 24.50
C LYS A 195 28.85 10.72 24.43
N LYS A 196 28.58 10.12 25.60
CA LYS A 196 27.85 8.84 25.72
C LYS A 196 26.38 9.13 25.95
N ILE A 197 25.50 8.40 25.24
CA ILE A 197 24.05 8.54 25.30
C ILE A 197 23.44 7.15 25.49
N SER A 198 22.62 7.01 26.51
CA SER A 198 21.87 5.76 26.75
C SER A 198 20.79 5.56 25.66
N ALA A 199 20.50 4.32 25.31
CA ALA A 199 19.38 4.00 24.42
C ALA A 199 18.04 4.47 25.01
N LEU A 200 17.93 4.60 26.33
CA LEU A 200 16.74 5.11 27.01
C LEU A 200 16.52 6.62 26.83
N ASP A 201 17.57 7.36 26.48
CA ASP A 201 17.50 8.79 26.18
C ASP A 201 17.17 9.05 24.70
N GLY A 202 17.14 8.01 23.89
CA GLY A 202 16.70 8.06 22.49
C GLY A 202 15.18 7.96 22.38
N SER A 203 14.65 8.39 21.22
CA SER A 203 13.24 8.26 20.87
C SER A 203 13.04 7.08 19.91
N LEU A 204 11.94 6.35 20.09
CA LEU A 204 11.53 5.28 19.17
C LEU A 204 10.61 5.84 18.09
N ARG A 205 10.87 5.46 16.84
CA ARG A 205 10.01 5.78 15.69
C ARG A 205 9.56 4.48 15.02
N GLY A 206 8.38 4.52 14.39
CA GLY A 206 7.83 3.34 13.74
C GLY A 206 7.31 2.30 14.73
N CYS A 207 7.16 1.07 14.26
CA CYS A 207 6.64 -0.05 15.05
C CYS A 207 7.72 -1.12 15.25
N GLY A 208 7.50 -1.97 16.26
CA GLY A 208 8.35 -3.13 16.52
C GLY A 208 9.52 -2.89 17.49
N ALA A 209 10.14 -1.72 17.50
CA ALA A 209 11.17 -1.39 18.49
C ALA A 209 10.55 -1.08 19.85
N SER A 210 11.18 -1.54 20.92
CA SER A 210 10.70 -1.35 22.30
C SER A 210 11.85 -1.31 23.31
N VAL A 211 11.61 -0.64 24.42
CA VAL A 211 12.53 -0.65 25.57
C VAL A 211 12.35 -1.95 26.36
N LYS A 212 13.46 -2.59 26.69
CA LYS A 212 13.49 -3.76 27.57
C LYS A 212 14.61 -3.59 28.60
N ASN A 213 14.24 -3.43 29.86
CA ASN A 213 15.18 -3.09 30.95
C ASN A 213 15.94 -1.78 30.66
N ASP A 214 17.23 -1.85 30.37
CA ASP A 214 18.14 -0.74 30.14
C ASP A 214 18.66 -0.68 28.68
N TYR A 215 17.96 -1.31 27.74
CA TYR A 215 18.32 -1.35 26.32
C TYR A 215 17.09 -1.32 25.42
N VAL A 216 17.31 -1.07 24.13
CA VAL A 216 16.29 -1.13 23.07
C VAL A 216 16.47 -2.40 22.26
N THR A 217 15.36 -3.08 21.98
CA THR A 217 15.28 -4.28 21.15
C THR A 217 14.28 -4.10 20.00
N GLY A 218 14.32 -4.97 19.00
CA GLY A 218 13.33 -5.00 17.92
C GLY A 218 13.51 -3.90 16.85
N ILE A 219 14.67 -3.26 16.77
CA ILE A 219 15.01 -2.38 15.66
C ILE A 219 14.93 -3.16 14.35
N GLY A 220 14.34 -2.57 13.31
CA GLY A 220 14.13 -3.22 12.01
C GLY A 220 12.95 -4.19 11.97
N THR A 221 12.28 -4.44 13.09
CA THR A 221 11.02 -5.18 13.08
C THR A 221 9.85 -4.27 12.74
N PHE A 222 8.78 -4.84 12.24
CA PHE A 222 7.54 -4.16 11.94
C PHE A 222 6.37 -4.95 12.56
N ASP A 223 5.23 -4.30 12.67
CA ASP A 223 4.03 -4.99 13.15
C ASP A 223 3.57 -5.99 12.08
N GLY A 224 3.88 -7.26 12.31
CA GLY A 224 3.53 -8.37 11.42
C GLY A 224 2.06 -8.79 11.50
N THR A 225 1.22 -8.06 12.23
CA THR A 225 -0.16 -8.51 12.49
C THR A 225 -1.11 -8.30 11.32
N ASN A 226 -0.77 -7.53 10.28
CA ASN A 226 -1.62 -7.29 9.11
C ASN A 226 -3.05 -6.82 9.43
N THR A 227 -3.33 -6.49 10.69
CA THR A 227 -4.70 -6.24 11.19
C THR A 227 -5.17 -4.82 10.97
N GLY A 228 -4.35 -3.97 10.38
CA GLY A 228 -4.72 -2.57 10.13
C GLY A 228 -4.59 -1.67 11.35
N THR A 229 -4.09 -2.17 12.46
CA THR A 229 -3.83 -1.36 13.67
C THR A 229 -2.51 -0.61 13.62
N THR A 230 -1.66 -0.91 12.63
CA THR A 230 -0.38 -0.23 12.44
C THR A 230 -0.61 1.13 11.82
N PRO A 231 -0.24 2.23 12.48
CA PRO A 231 -0.31 3.57 11.88
C PRO A 231 0.58 3.64 10.64
N VAL A 232 0.24 4.52 9.73
CA VAL A 232 1.14 4.91 8.64
C VAL A 232 2.32 5.66 9.25
N GLY A 233 3.54 5.22 8.98
CA GLY A 233 4.72 5.78 9.61
C GLY A 233 6.02 5.29 8.97
N PRO A 234 7.16 5.40 9.66
CA PRO A 234 8.42 4.79 9.25
C PRO A 234 8.24 3.30 8.97
N MET A 235 9.03 2.76 8.03
CA MET A 235 8.89 1.38 7.56
C MET A 235 9.05 0.33 8.65
N SER A 236 9.96 0.57 9.59
CA SER A 236 10.25 -0.34 10.70
C SER A 236 10.66 0.46 11.94
N GLY A 237 10.80 -0.23 13.05
CA GLY A 237 11.26 0.40 14.29
C GLY A 237 12.66 0.99 14.16
N GLU A 238 12.80 2.25 14.54
CA GLU A 238 14.07 2.99 14.58
C GLU A 238 14.32 3.53 15.97
N LEU A 239 15.60 3.64 16.32
CA LEU A 239 16.07 4.34 17.53
C LEU A 239 16.78 5.62 17.10
N VAL A 240 16.28 6.77 17.54
CA VAL A 240 16.76 8.10 17.16
C VAL A 240 17.37 8.80 18.35
N PHE A 241 18.60 9.28 18.18
CA PHE A 241 19.31 10.11 19.16
C PHE A 241 19.43 11.53 18.66
N GLU A 242 19.17 12.49 19.52
CA GLU A 242 19.48 13.91 19.27
C GLU A 242 20.82 14.25 19.91
N VAL A 243 21.73 14.74 19.08
CA VAL A 243 23.11 15.02 19.50
C VAL A 243 23.53 16.40 19.04
N GLU A 244 23.89 17.24 20.02
CA GLU A 244 24.48 18.53 19.74
C GLU A 244 26.01 18.41 19.76
N VAL A 245 26.66 18.79 18.66
CA VAL A 245 28.12 18.82 18.52
C VAL A 245 28.62 20.25 18.28
N PRO A 246 29.82 20.60 18.80
CA PRO A 246 30.31 21.99 18.76
C PRO A 246 30.71 22.48 17.37
N GLU A 247 31.21 21.60 16.53
CA GLU A 247 31.74 21.92 15.21
C GLU A 247 31.28 20.92 14.16
N ALA A 248 31.14 21.36 12.91
CA ALA A 248 30.89 20.46 11.78
C ALA A 248 32.15 19.68 11.45
N GLY A 249 32.03 18.37 11.21
CA GLY A 249 33.19 17.55 10.88
C GLY A 249 32.93 16.05 10.88
N GLU A 250 34.02 15.30 10.80
CA GLU A 250 34.03 13.84 10.92
C GLU A 250 34.12 13.46 12.40
N TYR A 251 33.21 12.60 12.83
CA TYR A 251 33.15 12.02 14.17
C TYR A 251 33.21 10.50 14.09
N GLU A 252 33.57 9.88 15.19
CA GLU A 252 33.48 8.44 15.38
C GLU A 252 32.22 8.11 16.19
N LEU A 253 31.41 7.21 15.67
CA LEU A 253 30.26 6.60 16.35
C LEU A 253 30.65 5.20 16.81
N VAL A 254 30.48 4.92 18.10
CA VAL A 254 30.60 3.59 18.70
C VAL A 254 29.24 3.20 19.26
N VAL A 255 28.79 1.98 18.99
CA VAL A 255 27.52 1.44 19.48
C VAL A 255 27.77 0.37 20.51
N CYS A 256 27.12 0.49 21.67
CA CYS A 256 27.10 -0.55 22.70
C CYS A 256 25.92 -1.48 22.43
N TYR A 257 26.21 -2.73 22.06
CA TYR A 257 25.23 -3.71 21.60
C TYR A 257 25.43 -5.10 22.22
N ALA A 258 24.36 -5.91 22.18
CA ALA A 258 24.40 -7.35 22.44
C ALA A 258 23.63 -8.09 21.34
N THR A 259 24.10 -9.29 20.96
CA THR A 259 23.47 -10.10 19.92
C THR A 259 22.57 -11.17 20.54
N ASP A 260 21.35 -11.29 20.05
CA ASP A 260 20.38 -12.29 20.52
C ASP A 260 20.42 -13.60 19.71
N ARG A 261 21.05 -13.60 18.53
CA ARG A 261 20.92 -14.69 17.57
C ARG A 261 22.23 -15.39 17.31
N VAL A 262 22.32 -16.58 17.83
CA VAL A 262 23.50 -17.45 17.74
C VAL A 262 23.52 -18.31 16.49
N ASN A 263 22.41 -18.40 15.73
CA ASN A 263 22.22 -19.42 14.69
C ASN A 263 22.56 -18.96 13.25
N GLY A 264 23.57 -18.15 13.08
CA GLY A 264 24.11 -17.86 11.72
C GLY A 264 23.25 -16.95 10.85
N CYS A 265 22.20 -16.32 11.39
CA CYS A 265 21.38 -15.37 10.65
C CYS A 265 22.02 -13.99 10.52
N GLY A 266 23.16 -13.72 11.12
CA GLY A 266 23.81 -12.42 11.11
C GLY A 266 22.87 -11.29 11.57
N GLU A 267 23.36 -10.36 12.34
CA GLU A 267 22.64 -9.16 12.71
C GLU A 267 23.29 -7.96 12.05
N TRP A 268 22.52 -6.93 11.78
CA TRP A 268 22.99 -5.76 11.06
C TRP A 268 22.29 -4.50 11.52
N LEU A 269 23.02 -3.40 11.49
CA LEU A 269 22.53 -2.10 11.89
C LEU A 269 22.88 -1.06 10.81
N GLN A 270 21.88 -0.36 10.34
CA GLN A 270 22.04 0.82 9.48
C GLN A 270 22.11 2.07 10.35
N VAL A 271 22.91 3.03 9.92
CA VAL A 271 23.03 4.34 10.56
C VAL A 271 22.72 5.44 9.56
N ALA A 272 21.86 6.36 9.93
CA ALA A 272 21.64 7.59 9.18
C ALA A 272 21.87 8.80 10.08
N CYS A 273 22.42 9.88 9.52
CA CYS A 273 22.66 11.14 10.23
C CYS A 273 21.95 12.26 9.49
N ASP A 274 21.05 12.94 10.19
CA ASP A 274 20.31 14.11 9.69
C ASP A 274 20.88 15.36 10.35
N CYS A 275 21.23 16.36 9.55
CA CYS A 275 21.73 17.65 10.02
C CYS A 275 20.60 18.66 10.19
N GLY A 276 20.49 19.28 11.36
CA GLY A 276 19.52 20.35 11.62
C GLY A 276 18.06 19.87 11.73
N SER A 277 17.13 20.75 11.35
CA SER A 277 15.70 20.51 11.43
C SER A 277 15.10 19.94 10.13
N GLU A 278 15.87 19.87 9.06
CA GLU A 278 15.41 19.35 7.77
C GLU A 278 15.62 17.84 7.76
N GLU A 279 14.51 17.10 7.75
CA GLU A 279 14.50 15.65 7.66
C GLU A 279 15.04 15.11 6.31
N ASP A 280 15.27 16.00 5.34
CA ASP A 280 15.68 15.69 3.97
C ASP A 280 17.21 15.63 3.75
N SER A 281 18.02 15.94 4.76
CA SER A 281 19.49 15.88 4.65
C SER A 281 20.05 14.50 5.06
N ASN A 282 19.36 13.44 4.72
CA ASN A 282 19.70 12.08 5.10
C ASN A 282 21.00 11.60 4.46
N VAL A 283 22.08 11.54 5.23
CA VAL A 283 23.24 10.76 4.85
C VAL A 283 23.14 9.39 5.49
N VAL A 284 22.78 8.39 4.68
CA VAL A 284 22.81 7.00 5.10
C VAL A 284 24.23 6.46 4.93
N TYR A 285 24.78 5.95 6.01
CA TYR A 285 26.08 5.29 5.98
C TYR A 285 25.87 3.82 5.67
N ASP A 286 26.45 3.39 4.57
CA ASP A 286 26.32 2.04 4.04
C ASP A 286 27.27 1.06 4.73
N ASP A 287 28.36 1.55 5.29
CA ASP A 287 29.34 0.75 6.05
C ASP A 287 28.83 0.55 7.46
N LEU A 288 28.15 -0.53 7.64
CA LEU A 288 27.31 -0.70 8.78
C LEU A 288 27.86 -1.69 9.71
N LEU A 289 27.46 -1.48 10.93
CA LEU A 289 27.80 -2.33 12.03
C LEU A 289 27.25 -3.73 11.75
N VAL A 290 28.09 -4.57 11.13
CA VAL A 290 27.94 -6.01 11.29
C VAL A 290 28.59 -6.33 12.63
N PRO A 291 27.84 -6.81 13.63
CA PRO A 291 28.44 -7.21 14.89
C PRO A 291 29.55 -8.23 14.62
N THR A 292 30.78 -7.82 14.81
CA THR A 292 31.96 -8.67 14.60
C THR A 292 32.12 -9.73 15.66
N LYS A 293 31.40 -9.55 16.79
CA LYS A 293 31.37 -10.50 17.90
C LYS A 293 29.93 -10.83 18.24
N SER A 294 29.57 -12.11 18.17
CA SER A 294 28.37 -12.60 18.81
C SER A 294 28.63 -12.61 20.34
N SER A 295 27.89 -11.80 21.07
CA SER A 295 28.01 -11.71 22.51
C SER A 295 26.65 -11.53 23.16
N GLU A 296 26.31 -12.35 24.14
CA GLU A 296 25.14 -12.14 24.99
C GLU A 296 25.35 -10.95 25.93
N ASP A 297 26.62 -10.62 26.23
CA ASP A 297 26.99 -9.44 26.99
C ASP A 297 27.10 -8.22 26.10
N PHE A 298 26.74 -7.04 26.62
CA PHE A 298 26.91 -5.80 25.92
C PHE A 298 28.37 -5.45 25.69
N VAL A 299 28.75 -5.25 24.44
CA VAL A 299 30.10 -4.90 24.01
C VAL A 299 30.08 -3.65 23.13
N GLU A 300 31.19 -2.96 23.05
CA GLU A 300 31.34 -1.82 22.13
C GLU A 300 31.72 -2.32 20.72
N SER A 301 31.12 -1.66 19.71
CA SER A 301 31.47 -1.89 18.31
C SER A 301 32.81 -1.29 17.96
N ASP A 302 33.33 -1.66 16.78
CA ASP A 302 34.33 -0.84 16.11
C ASP A 302 33.74 0.56 15.81
N ALA A 303 34.58 1.57 15.73
CA ALA A 303 34.16 2.94 15.46
C ALA A 303 33.76 3.10 14.00
N ILE A 304 32.61 3.73 13.75
CA ILE A 304 32.12 4.12 12.43
C ILE A 304 32.38 5.62 12.25
N LYS A 305 32.98 6.00 11.12
CA LYS A 305 33.14 7.43 10.79
C LYS A 305 31.86 7.98 10.23
N ILE A 306 31.36 9.05 10.86
CA ILE A 306 30.14 9.76 10.47
C ILE A 306 30.43 11.26 10.32
N LYS A 307 29.69 11.95 9.46
CA LYS A 307 29.75 13.40 9.32
C LYS A 307 28.57 14.03 10.05
N LEU A 308 28.88 15.02 10.90
CA LEU A 308 27.89 15.79 11.62
C LEU A 308 28.04 17.28 11.33
N CYS A 309 26.93 18.02 11.37
CA CYS A 309 26.92 19.49 11.28
C CYS A 309 27.10 20.09 12.67
N ALA A 310 27.61 21.33 12.77
CA ALA A 310 27.62 22.06 14.02
C ALA A 310 26.19 22.25 14.55
N GLY A 311 25.99 22.06 15.85
CA GLY A 311 24.68 22.15 16.50
C GLY A 311 23.98 20.79 16.55
N LEU A 312 22.65 20.81 16.45
CA LEU A 312 21.80 19.62 16.63
C LEU A 312 21.83 18.71 15.40
N ASN A 313 22.06 17.42 15.64
CA ASN A 313 21.99 16.35 14.66
C ASN A 313 21.06 15.25 15.19
N LYS A 314 20.39 14.52 14.28
CA LYS A 314 19.69 13.30 14.58
C LYS A 314 20.48 12.11 14.05
N ILE A 315 20.77 11.14 14.89
CA ILE A 315 21.41 9.88 14.52
C ILE A 315 20.37 8.79 14.66
N ARG A 316 20.04 8.14 13.53
CA ARG A 316 19.06 7.07 13.48
C ARG A 316 19.75 5.72 13.35
N LEU A 317 19.41 4.80 14.24
CA LEU A 317 19.78 3.39 14.16
C LEU A 317 18.57 2.61 13.65
N MET A 318 18.72 1.88 12.55
CA MET A 318 17.63 1.22 11.85
C MET A 318 18.10 -0.09 11.18
N ASN A 319 17.14 -0.86 10.68
CA ASN A 319 17.40 -2.00 9.82
C ASN A 319 16.23 -2.20 8.85
N HIS A 320 16.40 -1.83 7.61
CA HIS A 320 15.36 -1.93 6.58
C HIS A 320 15.49 -3.18 5.70
N ARG A 321 16.28 -4.17 6.12
CA ARG A 321 16.58 -5.36 5.31
C ARG A 321 15.35 -6.15 4.87
N ARG A 322 14.33 -6.25 5.69
CA ARG A 322 13.10 -6.96 5.33
C ARG A 322 12.39 -6.30 4.16
N GLN A 323 12.27 -4.98 4.21
CA GLN A 323 11.68 -4.18 3.15
C GLN A 323 12.54 -4.23 1.89
N GLU A 324 13.87 -4.08 2.04
CA GLU A 324 14.82 -4.15 0.93
C GLU A 324 14.82 -5.53 0.26
N ASN A 325 14.79 -6.61 1.01
CA ASN A 325 14.66 -7.97 0.48
C ASN A 325 13.35 -8.17 -0.28
N THR A 326 12.23 -7.71 0.28
CA THR A 326 10.93 -7.77 -0.39
C THR A 326 10.95 -6.95 -1.69
N LEU A 327 11.47 -5.73 -1.65
CA LEU A 327 11.68 -4.90 -2.84
C LEU A 327 12.53 -5.62 -3.89
N CYS A 328 13.66 -6.25 -3.50
CA CYS A 328 14.52 -6.99 -4.41
C CYS A 328 13.79 -8.12 -5.14
N SER A 329 12.90 -8.83 -4.46
CA SER A 329 12.14 -9.93 -5.06
C SER A 329 11.14 -9.43 -6.11
N TYR A 330 10.41 -8.36 -5.82
CA TYR A 330 9.54 -7.73 -6.82
C TYR A 330 10.34 -7.10 -7.97
N ALA A 331 11.49 -6.46 -7.66
CA ALA A 331 12.37 -5.88 -8.67
C ALA A 331 12.95 -6.94 -9.62
N ALA A 332 13.29 -8.13 -9.11
CA ALA A 332 13.77 -9.23 -9.95
C ALA A 332 12.75 -9.67 -11.00
N MET A 333 11.46 -9.70 -10.64
CA MET A 333 10.39 -9.96 -11.60
C MET A 333 10.27 -8.85 -12.64
N LEU A 334 10.27 -7.59 -12.21
CA LEU A 334 10.19 -6.44 -13.11
C LEU A 334 11.39 -6.39 -14.09
N GLU A 335 12.60 -6.62 -13.57
CA GLU A 335 13.81 -6.70 -14.39
C GLU A 335 13.70 -7.86 -15.39
N GLY A 336 13.18 -9.02 -14.97
CA GLY A 336 12.93 -10.16 -15.84
C GLY A 336 11.94 -9.85 -16.97
N LEU A 337 10.85 -9.14 -16.67
CA LEU A 337 9.87 -8.68 -17.67
C LEU A 337 10.52 -7.72 -18.67
N ASN A 338 11.33 -6.77 -18.19
CA ASN A 338 12.02 -5.81 -19.04
C ASN A 338 13.15 -6.43 -19.88
N GLU A 339 13.80 -7.51 -19.39
CA GLU A 339 14.76 -8.31 -20.17
C GLU A 339 14.05 -9.12 -21.27
N ALA A 340 12.89 -9.70 -20.95
CA ALA A 340 12.12 -10.52 -21.91
C ALA A 340 11.48 -9.66 -23.01
N GLU A 341 10.97 -8.48 -22.66
CA GLU A 341 10.36 -7.51 -23.57
C GLU A 341 10.69 -6.09 -23.13
N PRO A 342 11.77 -5.48 -23.67
CA PRO A 342 12.12 -4.11 -23.35
C PRO A 342 10.98 -3.13 -23.65
N GLY A 343 10.55 -2.39 -22.61
CA GLY A 343 9.46 -1.45 -22.73
C GLY A 343 8.07 -2.09 -22.68
N HIS A 344 7.94 -3.31 -22.14
CA HIS A 344 6.67 -4.00 -21.91
C HIS A 344 5.60 -3.09 -21.26
N ASP A 345 4.32 -3.49 -21.38
CA ASP A 345 3.20 -2.74 -20.79
C ASP A 345 2.50 -3.53 -19.67
N VAL A 346 3.19 -4.50 -19.07
CA VAL A 346 2.66 -5.27 -17.94
C VAL A 346 2.51 -4.37 -16.72
N LEU A 347 1.30 -4.32 -16.17
CA LEU A 347 1.01 -3.67 -14.90
C LEU A 347 1.36 -4.62 -13.76
N LEU A 348 2.14 -4.16 -12.79
CA LEU A 348 2.54 -4.96 -11.64
C LEU A 348 1.77 -4.53 -10.39
N SER A 349 0.94 -5.44 -9.85
CA SER A 349 0.16 -5.27 -8.62
C SER A 349 0.82 -6.06 -7.48
N LEU A 350 1.29 -5.33 -6.46
CA LEU A 350 2.01 -5.91 -5.33
C LEU A 350 1.02 -6.34 -4.24
N CYS A 351 0.82 -7.63 -4.07
CA CYS A 351 -0.06 -8.18 -3.04
C CYS A 351 0.73 -8.49 -1.76
N GLU A 352 1.29 -7.46 -1.17
CA GLU A 352 2.21 -7.53 -0.02
C GLU A 352 1.49 -7.47 1.34
N TRP A 353 0.17 -7.21 1.33
CA TRP A 353 -0.72 -7.17 2.50
C TRP A 353 -0.35 -6.11 3.55
N GLY A 354 0.46 -5.13 3.20
CA GLY A 354 0.96 -4.12 4.12
C GLY A 354 2.02 -4.62 5.10
N LYS A 355 2.55 -5.84 4.93
CA LYS A 355 3.50 -6.48 5.86
C LYS A 355 4.76 -5.66 6.08
N THR A 356 5.32 -5.09 5.02
CA THR A 356 6.53 -4.27 5.08
C THR A 356 6.28 -2.82 4.72
N GLN A 357 5.04 -2.36 4.86
CA GLN A 357 4.58 -1.01 4.53
C GLN A 357 4.93 -0.62 3.08
N PRO A 358 4.36 -1.32 2.09
CA PRO A 358 4.72 -1.18 0.69
C PRO A 358 4.44 0.21 0.11
N GLN A 359 3.59 1.01 0.72
CA GLN A 359 3.37 2.41 0.34
C GLN A 359 4.67 3.24 0.33
N ASN A 360 5.67 2.86 1.15
CA ASN A 360 6.93 3.59 1.25
C ASN A 360 7.93 3.24 0.13
N TRP A 361 7.79 2.08 -0.53
CA TRP A 361 8.75 1.60 -1.52
C TRP A 361 8.12 1.01 -2.78
N GLY A 362 6.85 0.60 -2.75
CA GLY A 362 6.16 -0.08 -3.87
C GLY A 362 6.17 0.73 -5.16
N TYR A 363 6.16 2.07 -5.06
CA TYR A 363 6.27 2.97 -6.20
C TYR A 363 7.53 2.73 -7.07
N LYS A 364 8.58 2.12 -6.52
CA LYS A 364 9.81 1.81 -7.28
C LYS A 364 9.60 0.69 -8.29
N VAL A 365 8.73 -0.27 -8.00
CA VAL A 365 8.60 -1.53 -8.76
C VAL A 365 7.20 -1.84 -9.25
N GLY A 366 6.15 -1.22 -8.69
CA GLY A 366 4.77 -1.56 -8.98
C GLY A 366 3.88 -0.36 -9.28
N ASP A 367 2.69 -0.66 -9.77
CA ASP A 367 1.64 0.31 -10.10
C ASP A 367 0.62 0.47 -8.96
N SER A 368 0.45 -0.58 -8.14
CA SER A 368 -0.38 -0.59 -6.94
C SER A 368 0.15 -1.57 -5.89
N TRP A 369 -0.25 -1.38 -4.65
CA TRP A 369 0.16 -2.24 -3.52
C TRP A 369 -0.96 -2.41 -2.51
N ARG A 370 -1.19 -3.66 -2.12
CA ARG A 370 -2.10 -4.03 -1.05
C ARG A 370 -1.61 -3.47 0.29
N ILE A 371 -2.49 -2.79 0.99
CA ILE A 371 -2.16 -2.08 2.25
C ILE A 371 -2.51 -2.87 3.50
N LEU A 372 -3.38 -3.87 3.39
CA LEU A 372 -3.82 -4.77 4.45
C LEU A 372 -3.98 -6.19 3.93
N ASN A 373 -4.27 -7.10 4.84
CA ASN A 373 -4.69 -8.48 4.56
C ASN A 373 -6.00 -8.52 3.73
N ASP A 374 -6.36 -9.70 3.24
CA ASP A 374 -7.50 -9.88 2.36
C ASP A 374 -8.81 -9.40 2.98
N ILE A 375 -9.59 -8.67 2.18
CA ILE A 375 -10.93 -8.21 2.55
C ILE A 375 -11.96 -9.34 2.57
N THR A 376 -11.68 -10.42 1.80
CA THR A 376 -12.61 -11.53 1.67
C THR A 376 -12.63 -12.39 2.90
N PHE A 377 -13.76 -12.47 3.55
CA PHE A 377 -13.98 -13.39 4.66
C PHE A 377 -14.20 -14.82 4.18
N ARG A 378 -15.01 -15.01 3.11
CA ARG A 378 -15.24 -16.32 2.48
C ARG A 378 -15.30 -16.17 0.96
N VAL A 379 -14.44 -16.90 0.30
CA VAL A 379 -14.40 -17.01 -1.18
C VAL A 379 -15.69 -17.63 -1.70
N GLY A 380 -16.16 -17.19 -2.84
CA GLY A 380 -17.27 -17.77 -3.57
C GLY A 380 -16.92 -19.08 -4.26
N ARG A 381 -17.87 -19.60 -4.98
CA ARG A 381 -17.71 -20.76 -5.88
C ARG A 381 -18.82 -20.73 -6.92
N ASP A 382 -18.78 -21.59 -7.90
CA ASP A 382 -19.86 -21.69 -8.88
C ASP A 382 -21.22 -21.89 -8.19
N GLY A 383 -22.14 -20.97 -8.42
CA GLY A 383 -23.46 -20.92 -7.78
C GLY A 383 -23.53 -20.25 -6.40
N ASP A 384 -22.40 -19.85 -5.78
CA ASP A 384 -22.36 -19.14 -4.49
C ASP A 384 -21.52 -17.86 -4.60
N ALA A 385 -22.11 -16.71 -4.27
CA ALA A 385 -21.44 -15.40 -4.38
C ALA A 385 -20.26 -15.18 -3.42
N GLY A 386 -19.97 -16.10 -2.51
CA GLY A 386 -19.06 -15.82 -1.42
C GLY A 386 -19.70 -14.97 -0.32
N PHE A 387 -18.88 -14.39 0.54
CA PHE A 387 -19.35 -13.53 1.64
C PHE A 387 -18.40 -12.36 1.83
N GLY A 388 -18.95 -11.17 2.02
CA GLY A 388 -18.23 -9.96 2.37
C GLY A 388 -18.81 -9.35 3.65
N ALA A 389 -18.00 -8.57 4.36
CA ALA A 389 -18.40 -7.93 5.59
C ALA A 389 -18.17 -6.42 5.55
N TRP A 390 -19.19 -5.66 5.96
CA TRP A 390 -19.07 -4.23 6.17
C TRP A 390 -18.18 -3.91 7.36
N ILE A 391 -18.46 -4.55 8.50
CA ILE A 391 -17.66 -4.52 9.73
C ILE A 391 -17.39 -5.96 10.16
N ASP A 392 -16.16 -6.28 10.50
CA ASP A 392 -15.77 -7.56 11.11
C ASP A 392 -14.65 -7.30 12.13
N PRO A 393 -14.78 -7.78 13.38
CA PRO A 393 -13.77 -7.56 14.40
C PRO A 393 -12.54 -8.49 14.29
N GLY A 394 -12.64 -9.57 13.53
CA GLY A 394 -11.62 -10.63 13.47
C GLY A 394 -10.85 -10.69 12.15
N THR A 395 -11.42 -10.15 11.07
CA THR A 395 -10.83 -10.15 9.74
C THR A 395 -10.98 -8.78 9.07
N PRO A 396 -10.12 -8.41 8.11
CA PRO A 396 -10.29 -7.17 7.38
C PRO A 396 -11.66 -7.09 6.70
N SER A 397 -12.35 -5.98 6.91
CA SER A 397 -13.67 -5.69 6.36
C SER A 397 -13.60 -4.47 5.44
N VAL A 398 -14.70 -4.12 4.78
CA VAL A 398 -14.79 -2.89 3.98
C VAL A 398 -14.35 -1.67 4.81
N THR A 399 -14.86 -1.56 6.05
CA THR A 399 -14.50 -0.42 6.93
C THR A 399 -13.06 -0.48 7.43
N SER A 400 -12.48 -1.65 7.66
CA SER A 400 -11.07 -1.79 8.05
C SER A 400 -10.15 -1.33 6.92
N GLN A 401 -10.41 -1.73 5.70
CA GLN A 401 -9.66 -1.31 4.51
C GLN A 401 -9.78 0.19 4.29
N TYR A 402 -11.00 0.73 4.38
CA TYR A 402 -11.25 2.17 4.30
C TYR A 402 -10.49 2.95 5.38
N ASN A 403 -10.55 2.51 6.64
CA ASN A 403 -9.91 3.20 7.77
C ASN A 403 -8.40 3.39 7.54
N LYS A 404 -7.75 2.42 6.91
CA LYS A 404 -6.33 2.53 6.55
C LYS A 404 -6.12 3.37 5.29
N ALA A 405 -6.81 3.06 4.21
CA ALA A 405 -6.62 3.70 2.91
C ALA A 405 -6.84 5.22 2.97
N VAL A 406 -7.83 5.68 3.72
CA VAL A 406 -8.26 7.09 3.75
C VAL A 406 -7.20 8.05 4.30
N ILE A 407 -6.27 7.56 5.12
CA ILE A 407 -5.17 8.36 5.69
C ILE A 407 -3.86 8.21 4.91
N MET A 408 -3.89 7.56 3.74
CA MET A 408 -2.71 7.25 2.94
C MET A 408 -2.65 8.05 1.62
N ASP A 409 -3.34 9.17 1.54
CA ASP A 409 -3.46 9.99 0.33
C ASP A 409 -2.11 10.48 -0.22
N GLU A 410 -1.14 10.76 0.66
CA GLU A 410 0.19 11.22 0.28
C GLU A 410 1.07 10.15 -0.40
N PHE A 411 0.72 8.87 -0.25
CA PHE A 411 1.46 7.76 -0.86
C PHE A 411 0.96 7.40 -2.26
N ALA A 412 -0.23 7.88 -2.65
CA ALA A 412 -0.84 7.60 -3.95
C ALA A 412 -0.72 8.78 -4.92
N GLY A 413 -0.70 8.48 -6.21
CA GLY A 413 -0.70 9.49 -7.28
C GLY A 413 -0.07 8.98 -8.56
N LEU A 414 -0.19 9.75 -9.64
CA LEU A 414 0.30 9.38 -10.98
C LEU A 414 1.80 9.06 -11.00
N GLU A 415 2.61 9.80 -10.25
CA GLU A 415 4.06 9.60 -10.19
C GLU A 415 4.49 8.44 -9.28
N LYS A 416 3.56 7.94 -8.47
CA LYS A 416 3.83 6.87 -7.50
C LYS A 416 3.17 5.56 -7.90
N GLY A 417 1.87 5.54 -7.95
CA GLY A 417 0.99 4.39 -8.06
C GLY A 417 -0.13 4.49 -7.02
N TRP A 418 -0.78 3.37 -6.69
CA TRP A 418 -2.05 3.40 -5.99
C TRP A 418 -2.07 2.51 -4.76
N ASN A 419 -2.61 3.04 -3.66
CA ASN A 419 -2.99 2.23 -2.51
C ASN A 419 -4.12 1.28 -2.92
N ASP A 420 -3.95 -0.01 -2.63
CA ASP A 420 -4.92 -1.04 -2.95
C ASP A 420 -5.56 -1.59 -1.67
N PRO A 421 -6.79 -1.16 -1.35
CA PRO A 421 -7.56 -1.68 -0.21
C PRO A 421 -8.33 -2.96 -0.56
N ASP A 422 -7.85 -3.72 -1.54
CA ASP A 422 -8.43 -4.95 -2.06
C ASP A 422 -9.64 -4.78 -2.99
N MET A 423 -10.12 -5.90 -3.50
CA MET A 423 -11.17 -6.00 -4.50
C MET A 423 -12.53 -5.49 -3.99
N LEU A 424 -13.38 -5.14 -4.95
CA LEU A 424 -14.75 -4.74 -4.68
C LEU A 424 -15.60 -5.93 -4.23
N MET A 425 -16.26 -5.79 -3.07
CA MET A 425 -17.16 -6.78 -2.47
C MET A 425 -18.62 -6.62 -2.91
N VAL A 426 -18.85 -5.80 -3.94
CA VAL A 426 -20.18 -5.51 -4.49
C VAL A 426 -20.87 -6.80 -4.94
N GLY A 427 -22.09 -7.02 -4.49
CA GLY A 427 -22.91 -8.18 -4.87
C GLY A 427 -22.59 -9.49 -4.15
N MET A 428 -21.70 -9.48 -3.17
CA MET A 428 -21.45 -10.64 -2.31
C MET A 428 -22.49 -10.77 -1.19
N ASN A 429 -22.67 -12.00 -0.69
CA ASN A 429 -23.53 -12.23 0.48
C ASN A 429 -23.00 -11.42 1.67
N GLY A 430 -23.88 -10.89 2.50
CA GLY A 430 -23.54 -10.00 3.62
C GLY A 430 -23.43 -8.52 3.24
N MET A 431 -23.35 -8.18 1.95
CA MET A 431 -23.30 -6.81 1.45
C MET A 431 -24.68 -6.40 0.91
N THR A 432 -25.35 -5.48 1.59
CA THR A 432 -26.60 -4.88 1.08
C THR A 432 -26.32 -3.98 -0.13
N THR A 433 -27.34 -3.60 -0.87
CA THR A 433 -27.24 -2.62 -1.97
C THR A 433 -26.64 -1.30 -1.46
N GLN A 434 -27.08 -0.81 -0.31
CA GLN A 434 -26.58 0.42 0.31
C GLN A 434 -25.10 0.31 0.67
N MET A 435 -24.67 -0.79 1.32
CA MET A 435 -23.28 -1.06 1.62
C MET A 435 -22.43 -1.11 0.35
N SER A 436 -22.94 -1.77 -0.70
CA SER A 436 -22.26 -1.90 -2.00
C SER A 436 -22.09 -0.53 -2.68
N GLN A 437 -23.09 0.35 -2.64
CA GLN A 437 -22.99 1.71 -3.17
C GLN A 437 -21.96 2.54 -2.41
N THR A 438 -21.95 2.46 -1.10
CA THR A 438 -21.02 3.22 -0.26
C THR A 438 -19.59 2.71 -0.41
N HIS A 439 -19.41 1.40 -0.45
CA HIS A 439 -18.13 0.78 -0.73
C HIS A 439 -17.56 1.24 -2.09
N PHE A 440 -18.40 1.23 -3.14
CA PHE A 440 -17.99 1.71 -4.46
C PHE A 440 -17.60 3.19 -4.45
N SER A 441 -18.38 4.04 -3.73
CA SER A 441 -18.05 5.46 -3.55
C SER A 441 -16.70 5.66 -2.87
N MET A 442 -16.42 4.91 -1.78
CA MET A 442 -15.14 4.96 -1.06
C MET A 442 -13.96 4.66 -1.98
N TRP A 443 -14.02 3.54 -2.74
CA TRP A 443 -12.95 3.13 -3.65
C TRP A 443 -12.77 4.15 -4.77
N CYS A 444 -13.85 4.72 -5.30
CA CYS A 444 -13.76 5.76 -6.31
C CYS A 444 -13.12 7.05 -5.79
N MET A 445 -13.49 7.49 -4.60
CA MET A 445 -12.90 8.68 -3.97
C MET A 445 -11.41 8.50 -3.66
N MET A 446 -11.01 7.29 -3.27
CA MET A 446 -9.63 6.99 -2.88
C MET A 446 -8.70 6.61 -4.05
N ASN A 447 -9.15 6.66 -5.30
CA ASN A 447 -8.38 6.18 -6.47
C ASN A 447 -7.86 4.73 -6.30
N SER A 448 -8.65 3.90 -5.63
CA SER A 448 -8.31 2.50 -5.47
C SER A 448 -8.49 1.73 -6.78
N PRO A 449 -7.71 0.68 -7.05
CA PRO A 449 -8.02 -0.22 -8.16
C PRO A 449 -9.47 -0.72 -8.08
N LEU A 450 -10.21 -0.63 -9.18
CA LEU A 450 -11.60 -1.09 -9.25
C LEU A 450 -11.64 -2.52 -9.82
N MET A 451 -11.22 -3.49 -9.01
CA MET A 451 -11.21 -4.89 -9.37
C MET A 451 -12.46 -5.58 -8.85
N LEU A 452 -13.33 -6.00 -9.78
CA LEU A 452 -14.56 -6.71 -9.47
C LEU A 452 -14.24 -8.14 -9.03
N GLY A 453 -14.75 -8.55 -7.87
CA GLY A 453 -14.60 -9.90 -7.34
C GLY A 453 -15.87 -10.75 -7.46
N LEU A 454 -16.91 -10.29 -8.16
CA LEU A 454 -18.18 -10.99 -8.24
C LEU A 454 -18.30 -11.88 -9.51
N ASP A 455 -19.19 -12.86 -9.44
CA ASP A 455 -19.60 -13.63 -10.62
C ASP A 455 -20.52 -12.77 -11.51
N LEU A 456 -20.00 -12.29 -12.64
CA LEU A 456 -20.70 -11.39 -13.55
C LEU A 456 -21.93 -12.02 -14.24
N ARG A 457 -22.13 -13.34 -14.18
CA ARG A 457 -23.37 -14.00 -14.66
C ARG A 457 -24.59 -13.57 -13.83
N ARG A 458 -24.37 -13.08 -12.63
CA ARG A 458 -25.40 -12.58 -11.70
C ARG A 458 -25.83 -11.13 -12.00
N VAL A 459 -25.12 -10.44 -12.87
CA VAL A 459 -25.38 -9.04 -13.23
C VAL A 459 -26.17 -8.99 -14.51
N GLN A 460 -27.24 -8.20 -14.50
CA GLN A 460 -28.04 -7.88 -15.68
C GLN A 460 -28.02 -6.37 -15.92
N LYS A 461 -28.02 -5.99 -17.19
CA LYS A 461 -27.98 -4.58 -17.58
C LYS A 461 -29.21 -3.84 -17.02
N GLY A 462 -28.96 -2.83 -16.19
CA GLY A 462 -29.99 -2.02 -15.56
C GLY A 462 -30.49 -2.53 -14.20
N ASP A 463 -30.00 -3.67 -13.70
CA ASP A 463 -30.24 -4.06 -12.31
C ASP A 463 -29.46 -3.22 -11.30
N GLU A 464 -29.69 -3.44 -10.02
CA GLU A 464 -29.03 -2.68 -8.94
C GLU A 464 -27.51 -2.86 -8.95
N LEU A 465 -27.01 -4.09 -9.16
CA LEU A 465 -25.57 -4.36 -9.21
C LEU A 465 -24.91 -3.68 -10.41
N TYR A 466 -25.56 -3.76 -11.56
CA TYR A 466 -25.09 -3.08 -12.76
C TYR A 466 -25.02 -1.55 -12.53
N ASN A 467 -26.07 -0.96 -11.96
CA ASN A 467 -26.14 0.48 -11.74
C ASN A 467 -25.07 0.96 -10.75
N ILE A 468 -24.57 0.08 -9.86
CA ILE A 468 -23.43 0.39 -8.97
C ILE A 468 -22.13 0.36 -9.78
N ILE A 469 -21.78 -0.79 -10.38
CA ILE A 469 -20.48 -0.99 -11.01
C ILE A 469 -20.32 -0.22 -12.34
N ALA A 470 -21.42 0.22 -12.93
CA ALA A 470 -21.44 0.98 -14.18
C ALA A 470 -21.75 2.48 -13.96
N ASN A 471 -21.71 2.98 -12.72
CA ASN A 471 -21.93 4.41 -12.45
C ASN A 471 -20.76 5.24 -13.01
N ARG A 472 -21.03 5.90 -14.16
CA ARG A 472 -20.01 6.66 -14.90
C ARG A 472 -19.46 7.84 -14.12
N GLU A 473 -20.29 8.50 -13.34
CA GLU A 473 -19.91 9.69 -12.58
C GLU A 473 -18.93 9.34 -11.45
N LEU A 474 -19.16 8.23 -10.77
CA LEU A 474 -18.23 7.73 -9.74
C LEU A 474 -16.94 7.17 -10.35
N ILE A 475 -17.05 6.42 -11.46
CA ILE A 475 -15.86 5.95 -12.18
C ILE A 475 -15.00 7.15 -12.63
N ALA A 476 -15.62 8.25 -13.09
CA ALA A 476 -14.90 9.46 -13.47
C ALA A 476 -14.14 10.09 -12.30
N LEU A 477 -14.61 9.97 -11.03
CA LEU A 477 -13.83 10.39 -9.87
C LEU A 477 -12.58 9.53 -9.66
N ASN A 478 -12.71 8.21 -9.84
CA ASN A 478 -11.58 7.28 -9.71
C ASN A 478 -10.54 7.49 -10.82
N GLN A 479 -11.00 7.75 -12.04
CA GLN A 479 -10.20 7.89 -13.25
C GLN A 479 -9.89 9.36 -13.59
N ASP A 480 -10.02 10.26 -12.62
CA ASP A 480 -9.73 11.68 -12.84
C ASP A 480 -8.23 11.91 -13.10
N ALA A 481 -7.93 12.68 -14.15
CA ALA A 481 -6.58 12.90 -14.65
C ALA A 481 -5.66 13.67 -13.69
N LEU A 482 -6.20 14.33 -12.64
CA LEU A 482 -5.38 14.94 -11.60
C LEU A 482 -4.68 13.89 -10.74
N GLY A 483 -5.26 12.68 -10.63
CA GLY A 483 -4.68 11.55 -9.91
C GLY A 483 -4.50 11.79 -8.41
N VAL A 484 -5.39 12.55 -7.78
CA VAL A 484 -5.31 12.88 -6.35
C VAL A 484 -6.33 12.08 -5.57
N GLN A 485 -5.86 11.28 -4.60
CA GLN A 485 -6.73 10.59 -3.65
C GLN A 485 -7.46 11.60 -2.76
N ALA A 486 -8.74 11.33 -2.45
CA ALA A 486 -9.51 12.16 -1.51
C ALA A 486 -8.90 12.15 -0.10
N LYS A 487 -9.05 13.28 0.60
CA LYS A 487 -8.74 13.43 2.03
C LYS A 487 -10.01 13.37 2.88
N ARG A 488 -9.94 12.72 4.03
CA ARG A 488 -10.96 12.88 5.06
C ARG A 488 -10.75 14.21 5.76
N ILE A 489 -11.65 15.16 5.53
CA ILE A 489 -11.54 16.52 6.06
C ILE A 489 -12.40 16.75 7.30
N PHE A 490 -13.34 15.85 7.57
CA PHE A 490 -14.25 15.92 8.71
C PHE A 490 -14.58 14.52 9.21
N THR A 491 -14.77 14.38 10.52
CA THR A 491 -15.26 13.16 11.18
C THR A 491 -16.05 13.50 12.44
N THR A 492 -17.06 12.71 12.77
CA THR A 492 -17.76 12.80 14.04
C THR A 492 -17.17 11.88 15.11
N ALA A 493 -16.10 11.15 14.81
CA ALA A 493 -15.43 10.31 15.79
C ALA A 493 -14.89 11.13 16.97
N ALA A 494 -15.03 10.59 18.16
CA ALA A 494 -14.54 11.25 19.38
C ALA A 494 -13.08 10.91 19.69
N CYS A 495 -12.58 9.75 19.22
CA CYS A 495 -11.24 9.28 19.52
C CYS A 495 -10.60 8.52 18.35
N VAL A 496 -9.27 8.50 18.35
CA VAL A 496 -8.43 7.70 17.47
C VAL A 496 -8.17 6.32 18.06
N CYS A 497 -7.56 5.43 17.27
CA CYS A 497 -7.05 4.16 17.78
C CYS A 497 -6.08 4.40 18.95
N GLY A 498 -6.31 3.70 20.07
CA GLY A 498 -5.53 3.91 21.30
C GLY A 498 -6.07 4.99 22.26
N GLY A 499 -7.22 5.61 21.96
CA GLY A 499 -7.99 6.43 22.88
C GLY A 499 -7.63 7.90 22.98
N GLY A 500 -6.80 8.41 22.07
CA GLY A 500 -6.53 9.85 21.93
C GLY A 500 -7.68 10.59 21.25
N ALA A 501 -7.82 11.92 21.49
CA ALA A 501 -8.80 12.74 20.77
C ALA A 501 -8.41 12.88 19.29
N VAL A 502 -9.39 12.99 18.39
CA VAL A 502 -9.15 13.29 16.97
C VAL A 502 -8.61 14.72 16.85
N THR A 503 -7.42 14.86 16.31
CA THR A 503 -6.73 16.15 16.12
C THR A 503 -6.48 16.48 14.66
N ALA A 504 -6.28 15.44 13.83
CA ALA A 504 -6.02 15.55 12.41
C ALA A 504 -6.89 14.53 11.63
N PRO A 505 -8.11 14.90 11.26
CA PRO A 505 -9.04 13.99 10.55
C PRO A 505 -8.43 13.30 9.35
N ASP A 506 -7.53 13.96 8.61
CA ASP A 506 -6.87 13.42 7.42
C ASP A 506 -5.70 12.45 7.72
N LYS A 507 -5.23 12.39 8.95
CA LYS A 507 -4.08 11.57 9.37
C LYS A 507 -4.39 10.57 10.48
N ASP A 508 -5.35 10.89 11.34
CA ASP A 508 -5.67 10.07 12.51
C ASP A 508 -6.30 8.73 12.09
N TYR A 509 -5.74 7.64 12.60
CA TYR A 509 -6.28 6.29 12.37
C TYR A 509 -7.47 6.04 13.31
N ILE A 510 -8.66 5.87 12.74
CA ILE A 510 -9.92 5.74 13.48
C ILE A 510 -10.55 4.38 13.17
N THR A 511 -10.76 3.56 14.18
CA THR A 511 -11.37 2.23 14.05
C THR A 511 -12.85 2.18 14.44
N ASP A 512 -13.32 3.13 15.28
CA ASP A 512 -14.73 3.23 15.61
C ASP A 512 -15.57 3.56 14.38
N CYS A 513 -16.47 2.65 13.99
CA CYS A 513 -17.35 2.80 12.83
C CYS A 513 -18.69 3.49 13.17
N ASP A 514 -18.96 3.85 14.44
CA ASP A 514 -20.19 4.59 14.77
C ASP A 514 -20.04 6.10 14.50
N ARG A 515 -19.65 6.44 13.25
CA ARG A 515 -19.30 7.80 12.85
C ARG A 515 -19.75 8.16 11.44
N VAL A 516 -19.76 9.46 11.17
CA VAL A 516 -19.83 10.07 9.84
C VAL A 516 -18.47 10.66 9.51
N ASP A 517 -17.95 10.34 8.32
CA ASP A 517 -16.77 10.95 7.73
C ASP A 517 -17.16 11.77 6.50
N VAL A 518 -16.40 12.82 6.17
CA VAL A 518 -16.52 13.54 4.91
C VAL A 518 -15.19 13.56 4.19
N LEU A 519 -15.21 13.08 2.95
CA LEU A 519 -14.05 13.07 2.05
C LEU A 519 -14.16 14.22 1.05
N ALA A 520 -13.03 14.87 0.77
CA ALA A 520 -12.91 15.92 -0.24
C ALA A 520 -11.85 15.54 -1.27
N LYS A 521 -12.20 15.64 -2.55
CA LYS A 521 -11.33 15.29 -3.68
C LYS A 521 -11.34 16.42 -4.72
N PRO A 522 -10.17 17.02 -5.02
CA PRO A 522 -10.06 17.97 -6.13
C PRO A 522 -10.08 17.19 -7.45
N LEU A 523 -10.65 17.78 -8.48
CA LEU A 523 -10.75 17.19 -9.81
C LEU A 523 -10.01 18.03 -10.85
N SER A 524 -9.60 17.38 -11.95
CA SER A 524 -8.79 17.98 -13.01
C SER A 524 -9.49 19.13 -13.76
N ASP A 525 -10.82 19.16 -13.72
CA ASP A 525 -11.63 20.24 -14.30
C ASP A 525 -11.81 21.46 -13.35
N GLY A 526 -11.14 21.47 -12.21
CA GLY A 526 -11.23 22.52 -11.20
C GLY A 526 -12.45 22.40 -10.27
N SER A 527 -13.27 21.38 -10.44
CA SER A 527 -14.38 21.07 -9.53
C SER A 527 -13.94 20.25 -8.32
N LEU A 528 -14.85 20.08 -7.38
CA LEU A 528 -14.65 19.33 -6.14
C LEU A 528 -15.65 18.17 -6.07
N ALA A 529 -15.19 17.00 -5.60
CA ALA A 529 -16.09 15.97 -5.11
C ALA A 529 -16.09 15.96 -3.56
N LEU A 530 -17.27 15.94 -2.95
CA LEU A 530 -17.49 15.69 -1.53
C LEU A 530 -18.26 14.38 -1.37
N CYS A 531 -17.80 13.52 -0.45
CA CYS A 531 -18.51 12.29 -0.11
C CYS A 531 -18.75 12.24 1.39
N PHE A 532 -20.01 12.32 1.78
CA PHE A 532 -20.48 12.14 3.15
C PHE A 532 -20.77 10.67 3.38
N LEU A 533 -20.10 10.05 4.33
CA LEU A 533 -20.10 8.62 4.59
C LEU A 533 -20.63 8.33 5.99
N ASN A 534 -21.69 7.54 6.09
CA ASN A 534 -22.09 6.95 7.37
C ASN A 534 -21.51 5.54 7.46
N LEU A 535 -20.53 5.34 8.34
CA LEU A 535 -19.90 4.04 8.55
C LEU A 535 -20.71 3.14 9.50
N SER A 536 -21.62 3.73 10.28
CA SER A 536 -22.53 3.01 11.18
C SER A 536 -23.62 2.28 10.40
N GLU A 537 -24.05 1.13 10.89
CA GLU A 537 -25.24 0.44 10.39
C GLU A 537 -26.55 1.16 10.77
N LYS A 538 -26.47 2.15 11.66
CA LYS A 538 -27.61 2.98 12.08
C LYS A 538 -27.68 4.27 11.28
N GLU A 539 -28.89 4.73 11.05
CA GLU A 539 -29.13 6.06 10.49
C GLU A 539 -28.46 7.15 11.34
N LYS A 540 -27.87 8.14 10.71
CA LYS A 540 -27.33 9.33 11.35
C LYS A 540 -28.08 10.57 10.89
N CYS A 541 -28.58 11.32 11.84
CA CYS A 541 -29.23 12.62 11.62
C CYS A 541 -28.45 13.72 12.32
N GLY A 542 -28.27 14.85 11.65
CA GLY A 542 -27.54 16.02 12.15
C GLY A 542 -27.24 16.98 11.01
N ASP A 543 -26.75 18.15 11.34
CA ASP A 543 -26.26 19.09 10.35
C ASP A 543 -24.78 18.80 10.07
N PHE A 544 -24.53 17.94 9.06
CA PHE A 544 -23.15 17.65 8.59
C PHE A 544 -22.78 18.73 7.58
N GLU A 545 -22.17 19.79 8.08
CA GLU A 545 -21.86 21.01 7.31
C GLU A 545 -20.37 21.10 6.97
N ILE A 546 -20.08 21.34 5.70
CA ILE A 546 -18.73 21.54 5.18
C ILE A 546 -18.66 22.91 4.50
N GLY A 547 -17.97 23.83 5.13
CA GLY A 547 -17.72 25.16 4.57
C GLY A 547 -16.52 25.19 3.63
N VAL A 548 -16.50 26.14 2.71
CA VAL A 548 -15.41 26.37 1.75
C VAL A 548 -14.06 26.59 2.46
N ASP A 549 -14.05 27.25 3.63
CA ASP A 549 -12.83 27.46 4.42
C ASP A 549 -12.20 26.15 4.91
N LEU A 550 -13.03 25.20 5.33
CA LEU A 550 -12.53 23.88 5.73
C LEU A 550 -11.93 23.14 4.53
N ILE A 551 -12.58 23.22 3.37
CA ILE A 551 -12.08 22.63 2.12
C ILE A 551 -10.72 23.26 1.77
N LYS A 552 -10.62 24.59 1.84
CA LYS A 552 -9.38 25.33 1.57
C LYS A 552 -8.24 24.94 2.52
N LYS A 553 -8.55 24.72 3.80
CA LYS A 553 -7.56 24.28 4.80
C LYS A 553 -6.88 22.96 4.40
N TYR A 554 -7.64 22.00 3.83
CA TYR A 554 -7.12 20.67 3.52
C TYR A 554 -6.63 20.50 2.07
N LEU A 555 -7.24 21.19 1.12
CA LEU A 555 -6.91 21.05 -0.29
C LEU A 555 -5.98 22.15 -0.82
N GLY A 556 -5.98 23.34 -0.21
CA GLY A 556 -5.08 24.43 -0.58
C GLY A 556 -5.10 24.73 -2.07
N GLU A 557 -3.94 24.77 -2.70
CA GLU A 557 -3.75 25.06 -4.11
C GLU A 557 -4.19 23.92 -5.08
N LYS A 558 -4.61 22.77 -4.54
CA LYS A 558 -5.14 21.67 -5.37
C LYS A 558 -6.48 22.00 -6.03
N LEU A 559 -7.17 23.03 -5.54
CA LEU A 559 -8.31 23.66 -6.21
C LEU A 559 -7.95 25.07 -6.64
N PRO A 560 -8.49 25.56 -7.77
CA PRO A 560 -8.19 26.90 -8.26
C PRO A 560 -8.72 27.99 -7.30
N ALA A 561 -8.05 29.13 -7.30
CA ALA A 561 -8.43 30.26 -6.43
C ALA A 561 -9.88 30.72 -6.66
N ASP A 562 -10.35 30.66 -7.92
CA ASP A 562 -11.71 31.03 -8.32
C ASP A 562 -12.76 30.11 -7.67
N PHE A 563 -12.44 28.86 -7.38
CA PHE A 563 -13.33 27.98 -6.64
C PHE A 563 -13.64 28.55 -5.26
N TYR A 564 -12.62 29.04 -4.55
CA TYR A 564 -12.76 29.57 -3.20
C TYR A 564 -13.40 30.97 -3.16
N ALA A 565 -13.36 31.69 -4.29
CA ALA A 565 -13.91 33.03 -4.42
C ALA A 565 -15.34 33.04 -5.00
N ALA A 566 -15.88 31.87 -5.35
CA ALA A 566 -17.18 31.77 -6.00
C ALA A 566 -18.33 32.15 -5.06
N ASN A 567 -19.32 32.90 -5.60
CA ASN A 567 -20.52 33.29 -4.87
C ASN A 567 -21.66 32.27 -4.96
N SER A 568 -21.51 31.28 -5.82
CA SER A 568 -22.49 30.19 -5.96
C SER A 568 -21.85 28.96 -6.57
N PHE A 569 -22.47 27.80 -6.32
CA PHE A 569 -21.98 26.49 -6.72
C PHE A 569 -23.11 25.66 -7.32
N ASP A 570 -22.83 25.03 -8.46
CA ASP A 570 -23.67 23.95 -8.98
C ASP A 570 -23.28 22.65 -8.27
N VAL A 571 -24.27 21.98 -7.68
CA VAL A 571 -24.09 20.75 -6.93
C VAL A 571 -24.89 19.64 -7.59
N VAL A 572 -24.22 18.53 -7.89
CA VAL A 572 -24.85 17.34 -8.50
C VAL A 572 -24.63 16.14 -7.57
N ASN A 573 -25.70 15.48 -7.16
CA ASN A 573 -25.62 14.19 -6.47
C ASN A 573 -25.33 13.09 -7.49
N LEU A 574 -24.21 12.41 -7.35
CA LEU A 574 -23.71 11.45 -8.36
C LEU A 574 -24.45 10.09 -8.34
N TRP A 575 -25.27 9.83 -7.32
CA TRP A 575 -26.14 8.66 -7.28
C TRP A 575 -27.52 8.93 -7.83
N SER A 576 -28.17 10.02 -7.41
CA SER A 576 -29.55 10.36 -7.83
C SER A 576 -29.60 11.18 -9.13
N GLY A 577 -28.50 11.86 -9.51
CA GLY A 577 -28.49 12.83 -10.60
C GLY A 577 -29.18 14.16 -10.26
N GLU A 578 -29.63 14.34 -9.02
CA GLU A 578 -30.27 15.57 -8.55
C GLU A 578 -29.29 16.74 -8.62
N LYS A 579 -29.79 17.88 -9.13
CA LYS A 579 -29.02 19.11 -9.28
C LYS A 579 -29.60 20.20 -8.39
N THR A 580 -28.72 20.84 -7.64
CA THR A 580 -29.07 21.98 -6.77
C THR A 580 -28.05 23.10 -6.96
N CYS A 581 -28.38 24.28 -6.47
CA CYS A 581 -27.46 25.41 -6.43
C CYS A 581 -27.30 25.86 -4.97
N VAL A 582 -26.05 26.03 -4.54
CA VAL A 582 -25.71 26.57 -3.22
C VAL A 582 -25.12 27.96 -3.43
N SER A 583 -25.73 28.97 -2.80
CA SER A 583 -25.18 30.32 -2.77
C SER A 583 -24.29 30.50 -1.55
N ALA A 584 -23.24 31.31 -1.69
CA ALA A 584 -22.47 31.77 -0.55
C ALA A 584 -23.36 32.59 0.41
N ASP A 585 -23.07 32.51 1.69
CA ASP A 585 -23.72 33.32 2.73
C ASP A 585 -23.30 34.81 2.65
N GLU A 586 -23.85 35.64 3.56
CA GLU A 586 -23.51 37.07 3.66
C GLU A 586 -22.00 37.31 3.97
N ALA A 587 -21.32 36.31 4.51
CA ALA A 587 -19.87 36.34 4.77
C ALA A 587 -19.04 35.89 3.55
N GLY A 588 -19.69 35.49 2.44
CA GLY A 588 -19.03 35.03 1.20
C GLY A 588 -18.59 33.57 1.26
N SER A 589 -19.09 32.79 2.23
CA SER A 589 -18.73 31.38 2.39
C SER A 589 -19.87 30.44 1.94
N GLY A 590 -19.58 29.54 1.01
CA GLY A 590 -20.50 28.46 0.64
C GLY A 590 -20.43 27.32 1.66
N THR A 591 -21.60 26.81 2.06
CA THR A 591 -21.69 25.66 2.98
C THR A 591 -22.51 24.53 2.35
N PHE A 592 -21.94 23.33 2.33
CA PHE A 592 -22.57 22.11 1.83
C PHE A 592 -23.05 21.28 3.02
N CYS A 593 -24.36 21.03 3.09
CA CYS A 593 -24.99 20.38 4.25
C CYS A 593 -25.74 19.10 3.83
N VAL A 594 -25.52 18.02 4.59
CA VAL A 594 -26.32 16.80 4.55
C VAL A 594 -26.91 16.59 5.93
N LYS A 595 -28.25 16.44 6.01
CA LYS A 595 -28.96 16.35 7.30
C LYS A 595 -29.24 14.92 7.75
N LYS A 596 -29.20 13.99 6.82
CA LYS A 596 -29.55 12.60 7.07
C LYS A 596 -28.72 11.67 6.21
N LEU A 597 -28.18 10.64 6.81
CA LEU A 597 -27.48 9.53 6.15
C LEU A 597 -28.05 8.21 6.66
N GLU A 598 -28.57 7.40 5.74
CA GLU A 598 -29.02 6.04 6.06
C GLU A 598 -27.86 5.20 6.63
N GLY A 599 -28.16 4.11 7.32
CA GLY A 599 -27.14 3.18 7.81
C GLY A 599 -26.27 2.64 6.68
N CYS A 600 -24.96 2.66 6.85
CA CYS A 600 -23.98 2.34 5.82
C CYS A 600 -24.15 3.15 4.51
N GLY A 601 -24.76 4.33 4.59
CA GLY A 601 -25.13 5.15 3.44
C GLY A 601 -24.10 6.20 3.10
N ASN A 602 -24.24 6.76 1.89
CA ASN A 602 -23.43 7.90 1.46
C ASN A 602 -24.23 8.90 0.64
N VAL A 603 -23.72 10.13 0.61
CA VAL A 603 -24.10 11.17 -0.34
C VAL A 603 -22.82 11.66 -1.01
N THR A 604 -22.68 11.41 -2.30
CA THR A 604 -21.53 11.82 -3.08
C THR A 604 -21.93 12.92 -4.06
N LEU A 605 -21.28 14.08 -3.93
CA LEU A 605 -21.60 15.32 -4.65
C LEU A 605 -20.44 15.73 -5.53
N LYS A 606 -20.73 16.17 -6.77
CA LYS A 606 -19.80 16.97 -7.57
C LYS A 606 -20.21 18.43 -7.48
N ILE A 607 -19.25 19.32 -7.24
CA ILE A 607 -19.46 20.73 -6.94
C ILE A 607 -18.61 21.55 -7.91
N CYS A 608 -19.25 22.40 -8.69
CA CYS A 608 -18.63 23.30 -9.65
C CYS A 608 -18.87 24.75 -9.21
N ALA A 609 -17.81 25.56 -9.13
CA ALA A 609 -17.94 27.00 -8.94
C ALA A 609 -18.61 27.65 -10.16
N ARG A 610 -19.45 28.68 -9.91
CA ARG A 610 -20.09 29.51 -10.96
C ARG A 610 -19.38 30.84 -11.16
#